data_c94cfd2e6f5a259b78db4507583ef4ae
#
_entry.id   c94cfd2e6f5a259b78db4507583ef4ae
#
_cell.length_a   1.000
_cell.length_b   1.000
_cell.length_c   1.000
_cell.angle_alpha   90.00
_cell.angle_beta   90.00
_cell.angle_gamma   90.00
#
_symmetry.space_group_name_H-M   'P 1'
#
loop_
_entity.id
_entity.type
_entity.pdbx_description
1 polymer ?
#
loop_
_entity_poly.entity_id
_entity_poly.type
_entity_poly.pdbx_seq_one_letter_code
_entity_poly.pdbx_strand_id
1 'polypeptide(L)'
;EPNAGPQTSFLASTEQEVLYGGSAGGGKSYAMVADPVRYFNNPHASMLLVRRSTEELRELISVSKQLYPKAIPGIRFMERDKTWVAPSGATLWMSYLDRDDDVMRYQGQAFNWIGFDELTQWPTPYPWNYMRSRLRTTKDSGLPLYMRATSNPGGPGHQWVKKTFIDPAEHNKSYWATDIDSGEVIRWPRGHSREGEPLFKRKFIPATLFDNPYLSDDGMYEANLLSLPEHQRRQLLEGDWDINEGAAFPEFNRRIHVVEPFDIPGSWTKFRACDYGYGSHTGVVWFAISPAEQLIVYREMYVSKVTATDLADMILE
;
A
#
# COMPACT_ATOMS: atom_id res chain seq x y z
N GLU A 1 -23.43 -1.42 11.33
CA GLU A 1 -23.31 -2.17 10.06
C GLU A 1 -22.25 -1.52 9.19
N PRO A 2 -21.55 -2.29 8.32
CA PRO A 2 -20.65 -1.71 7.31
C PRO A 2 -21.42 -0.90 6.28
N ASN A 3 -20.80 0.17 5.76
CA ASN A 3 -21.37 0.90 4.64
C ASN A 3 -21.44 0.01 3.39
N ALA A 4 -22.48 0.19 2.59
CA ALA A 4 -22.58 -0.47 1.30
C ALA A 4 -21.45 -0.02 0.36
N GLY A 5 -21.10 -0.86 -0.63
CA GLY A 5 -20.06 -0.55 -1.60
C GLY A 5 -18.65 -0.96 -1.15
N PRO A 6 -17.63 -0.07 -1.21
CA PRO A 6 -16.23 -0.42 -1.00
C PRO A 6 -15.93 -1.05 0.36
N GLN A 7 -16.53 -0.57 1.44
CA GLN A 7 -16.34 -1.10 2.78
C GLN A 7 -16.84 -2.56 2.88
N THR A 8 -18.03 -2.84 2.35
CA THR A 8 -18.59 -4.20 2.28
C THR A 8 -17.72 -5.08 1.38
N SER A 9 -17.24 -4.56 0.25
CA SER A 9 -16.33 -5.28 -0.67
C SER A 9 -15.02 -5.67 0.00
N PHE A 10 -14.45 -4.76 0.81
CA PHE A 10 -13.24 -5.06 1.60
C PHE A 10 -13.48 -6.19 2.59
N LEU A 11 -14.55 -6.10 3.36
CA LEU A 11 -14.90 -7.12 4.35
C LEU A 11 -15.25 -8.48 3.70
N ALA A 12 -15.78 -8.49 2.48
CA ALA A 12 -16.11 -9.72 1.74
C ALA A 12 -14.93 -10.32 0.97
N SER A 13 -13.80 -9.61 0.88
CA SER A 13 -12.65 -10.04 0.06
C SER A 13 -11.98 -11.30 0.59
N THR A 14 -11.71 -12.24 -0.31
CA THR A 14 -11.06 -13.53 -0.04
C THR A 14 -9.62 -13.61 -0.55
N GLU A 15 -9.15 -12.58 -1.23
CA GLU A 15 -7.75 -12.47 -1.66
C GLU A 15 -6.83 -12.41 -0.43
N GLN A 16 -5.63 -12.97 -0.56
CA GLN A 16 -4.68 -13.02 0.56
C GLN A 16 -4.17 -11.65 0.97
N GLU A 17 -3.98 -10.76 0.01
CA GLU A 17 -3.56 -9.38 0.27
C GLU A 17 -4.57 -8.40 -0.33
N VAL A 18 -5.13 -7.52 0.50
CA VAL A 18 -6.09 -6.50 0.06
C VAL A 18 -5.70 -5.14 0.61
N LEU A 19 -5.62 -4.16 -0.28
CA LEU A 19 -5.52 -2.75 0.05
C LEU A 19 -6.89 -2.08 -0.13
N TYR A 20 -7.39 -1.45 0.92
CA TYR A 20 -8.56 -0.59 0.90
C TYR A 20 -8.08 0.85 1.01
N GLY A 21 -8.10 1.61 -0.07
CA GLY A 21 -7.41 2.89 -0.15
C GLY A 21 -8.09 3.92 -1.02
N GLY A 22 -7.66 5.18 -0.90
CA GLY A 22 -8.20 6.30 -1.66
C GLY A 22 -8.38 7.54 -0.80
N SER A 23 -9.50 8.28 -0.96
CA SER A 23 -9.69 9.54 -0.26
C SER A 23 -9.84 9.39 1.26
N ALA A 24 -9.59 10.47 1.98
CA ALA A 24 -9.88 10.56 3.41
C ALA A 24 -11.41 10.42 3.65
N GLY A 25 -11.79 10.01 4.84
CA GLY A 25 -13.21 9.91 5.20
C GLY A 25 -13.94 8.67 4.67
N GLY A 26 -13.35 7.84 3.83
CA GLY A 26 -14.00 6.64 3.23
C GLY A 26 -14.26 5.47 4.19
N GLY A 27 -14.14 5.65 5.51
CA GLY A 27 -14.45 4.61 6.51
C GLY A 27 -13.41 3.48 6.60
N LYS A 28 -12.18 3.70 6.12
CA LYS A 28 -11.11 2.70 6.02
C LYS A 28 -10.68 2.13 7.37
N SER A 29 -10.34 2.98 8.35
CA SER A 29 -9.89 2.55 9.68
C SER A 29 -10.98 1.80 10.43
N TYR A 30 -12.25 2.17 10.25
CA TYR A 30 -13.37 1.41 10.80
C TYR A 30 -13.46 0.01 10.19
N ALA A 31 -13.34 -0.12 8.87
CA ALA A 31 -13.34 -1.42 8.19
C ALA A 31 -12.17 -2.30 8.66
N MET A 32 -10.98 -1.70 8.84
CA MET A 32 -9.80 -2.40 9.35
C MET A 32 -10.03 -2.96 10.75
N VAL A 33 -10.68 -2.20 11.64
CA VAL A 33 -11.04 -2.67 12.98
C VAL A 33 -12.19 -3.69 12.93
N ALA A 34 -13.11 -3.58 11.96
CA ALA A 34 -14.25 -4.50 11.85
C ALA A 34 -13.88 -5.87 11.28
N ASP A 35 -12.89 -5.95 10.37
CA ASP A 35 -12.55 -7.19 9.66
C ASP A 35 -12.17 -8.37 10.60
N PRO A 36 -11.38 -8.19 11.67
CA PRO A 36 -11.02 -9.26 12.61
C PRO A 36 -12.20 -9.85 13.38
N VAL A 37 -13.33 -9.14 13.51
CA VAL A 37 -14.49 -9.55 14.32
C VAL A 37 -14.97 -10.97 13.98
N ARG A 38 -14.93 -11.33 12.70
CA ARG A 38 -15.35 -12.64 12.20
C ARG A 38 -14.54 -13.82 12.74
N TYR A 39 -13.34 -13.58 13.25
CA TYR A 39 -12.43 -14.63 13.71
C TYR A 39 -12.45 -14.82 15.23
N PHE A 40 -13.06 -13.91 16.00
CA PHE A 40 -13.06 -13.98 17.46
C PHE A 40 -13.79 -15.19 18.05
N ASN A 41 -14.59 -15.92 17.27
CA ASN A 41 -15.23 -17.16 17.72
C ASN A 41 -14.34 -18.40 17.55
N ASN A 42 -13.18 -18.28 16.89
CA ASN A 42 -12.27 -19.41 16.68
C ASN A 42 -11.11 -19.33 17.69
N PRO A 43 -10.94 -20.33 18.59
CA PRO A 43 -9.91 -20.30 19.63
C PRO A 43 -8.47 -20.26 19.11
N HIS A 44 -8.25 -20.65 17.87
CA HIS A 44 -6.93 -20.64 17.22
C HIS A 44 -6.61 -19.30 16.54
N ALA A 45 -7.53 -18.34 16.55
CA ALA A 45 -7.30 -17.04 15.91
C ALA A 45 -6.29 -16.21 16.72
N SER A 46 -5.20 -15.87 16.06
CA SER A 46 -4.19 -14.94 16.53
C SER A 46 -3.99 -13.87 15.48
N MET A 47 -4.31 -12.64 15.82
CA MET A 47 -4.40 -11.53 14.89
C MET A 47 -3.52 -10.37 15.33
N LEU A 48 -3.03 -9.58 14.38
CA LEU A 48 -2.20 -8.41 14.63
C LEU A 48 -2.71 -7.23 13.80
N LEU A 49 -2.87 -6.08 14.45
CA LEU A 49 -3.17 -4.80 13.81
C LEU A 49 -2.06 -3.81 14.14
N VAL A 50 -1.43 -3.24 13.12
CA VAL A 50 -0.32 -2.31 13.30
C VAL A 50 -0.58 -0.94 12.68
N ARG A 51 -0.02 0.06 13.33
CA ARG A 51 0.08 1.44 12.90
C ARG A 51 1.55 1.91 12.93
N ARG A 52 1.86 3.04 12.32
CA ARG A 52 3.24 3.56 12.32
C ARG A 52 3.69 4.03 13.71
N SER A 53 2.82 4.73 14.44
CA SER A 53 3.14 5.29 15.75
C SER A 53 2.14 4.88 16.84
N THR A 54 2.55 5.08 18.10
CA THR A 54 1.69 4.84 19.28
C THR A 54 0.52 5.83 19.33
N GLU A 55 0.77 7.06 18.94
CA GLU A 55 -0.22 8.14 18.94
C GLU A 55 -1.37 7.81 17.99
N GLU A 56 -1.03 7.39 16.78
CA GLU A 56 -2.00 7.01 15.75
C GLU A 56 -2.75 5.73 16.13
N LEU A 57 -2.10 4.78 16.81
CA LEU A 57 -2.73 3.55 17.28
C LEU A 57 -3.87 3.81 18.27
N ARG A 58 -3.84 4.93 19.03
CA ARG A 58 -4.88 5.28 20.02
C ARG A 58 -6.26 5.41 19.37
N GLU A 59 -6.32 5.95 18.14
CA GLU A 59 -7.58 6.06 17.41
C GLU A 59 -8.19 4.68 17.14
N LEU A 60 -7.41 3.75 16.61
CA LEU A 60 -7.87 2.38 16.34
C LEU A 60 -8.31 1.65 17.62
N ILE A 61 -7.57 1.84 18.73
CA ILE A 61 -7.96 1.31 20.03
C ILE A 61 -9.29 1.91 20.48
N SER A 62 -9.50 3.22 20.33
CA SER A 62 -10.76 3.88 20.66
C SER A 62 -11.93 3.32 19.86
N VAL A 63 -11.78 3.17 18.55
CA VAL A 63 -12.79 2.58 17.66
C VAL A 63 -13.08 1.12 18.08
N SER A 64 -12.05 0.33 18.36
CA SER A 64 -12.21 -1.07 18.77
C SER A 64 -12.95 -1.20 20.11
N LYS A 65 -12.71 -0.28 21.07
CA LYS A 65 -13.43 -0.23 22.36
C LYS A 65 -14.92 0.08 22.21
N GLN A 66 -15.30 0.81 21.16
CA GLN A 66 -16.71 1.08 20.84
C GLN A 66 -17.38 -0.10 20.12
N LEU A 67 -16.63 -0.84 19.30
CA LEU A 67 -17.16 -1.89 18.43
C LEU A 67 -17.17 -3.26 19.09
N TYR A 68 -16.03 -3.71 19.62
CA TYR A 68 -15.86 -5.12 20.00
C TYR A 68 -16.74 -5.58 21.16
N PRO A 69 -16.97 -4.78 22.23
CA PRO A 69 -17.88 -5.21 23.30
C PRO A 69 -19.33 -5.40 22.85
N LYS A 70 -19.74 -4.68 21.79
CA LYS A 70 -21.08 -4.82 21.19
C LYS A 70 -21.18 -6.05 20.28
N ALA A 71 -20.08 -6.36 19.59
CA ALA A 71 -20.04 -7.46 18.64
C ALA A 71 -19.76 -8.82 19.28
N ILE A 72 -18.95 -8.83 20.36
CA ILE A 72 -18.47 -10.04 21.04
C ILE A 72 -18.71 -9.90 22.55
N PRO A 73 -19.83 -10.35 23.06
CA PRO A 73 -20.09 -10.32 24.51
C PRO A 73 -18.99 -11.03 25.30
N GLY A 74 -18.49 -10.34 26.33
CA GLY A 74 -17.44 -10.88 27.21
C GLY A 74 -16.00 -10.73 26.70
N ILE A 75 -15.76 -10.09 25.55
CA ILE A 75 -14.42 -9.74 25.10
C ILE A 75 -13.76 -8.73 26.06
N ARG A 76 -12.47 -8.84 26.28
CA ARG A 76 -11.72 -7.97 27.21
C ARG A 76 -10.51 -7.36 26.52
N PHE A 77 -10.24 -6.10 26.82
CA PHE A 77 -9.03 -5.41 26.38
C PHE A 77 -7.99 -5.39 27.51
N MET A 78 -6.83 -5.94 27.22
CA MET A 78 -5.68 -5.95 28.13
C MET A 78 -4.85 -4.69 27.89
N GLU A 79 -5.05 -3.66 28.70
CA GLU A 79 -4.46 -2.32 28.50
C GLU A 79 -2.92 -2.33 28.40
N ARG A 80 -2.27 -3.13 29.26
CA ARG A 80 -0.80 -3.22 29.30
C ARG A 80 -0.23 -3.74 27.98
N ASP A 81 -0.86 -4.79 27.46
CA ASP A 81 -0.35 -5.51 26.28
C ASP A 81 -1.06 -5.06 25.00
N LYS A 82 -1.99 -4.11 25.10
CA LYS A 82 -2.83 -3.62 23.98
C LYS A 82 -3.48 -4.77 23.20
N THR A 83 -3.96 -5.78 23.91
CA THR A 83 -4.47 -7.01 23.31
C THR A 83 -5.93 -7.25 23.67
N TRP A 84 -6.75 -7.48 22.67
CA TRP A 84 -8.09 -8.00 22.83
C TRP A 84 -8.07 -9.51 23.03
N VAL A 85 -8.81 -10.00 24.01
CA VAL A 85 -8.96 -11.43 24.31
C VAL A 85 -10.44 -11.77 24.31
N ALA A 86 -10.86 -12.62 23.39
CA ALA A 86 -12.23 -13.10 23.30
C ALA A 86 -12.49 -14.27 24.27
N PRO A 87 -13.76 -14.55 24.62
CA PRO A 87 -14.10 -15.71 25.44
C PRO A 87 -13.69 -17.05 24.84
N SER A 88 -13.58 -17.14 23.53
CA SER A 88 -13.07 -18.31 22.79
C SER A 88 -11.59 -18.60 23.03
N GLY A 89 -10.81 -17.60 23.49
CA GLY A 89 -9.35 -17.60 23.51
C GLY A 89 -8.69 -16.90 22.33
N ALA A 90 -9.45 -16.49 21.31
CA ALA A 90 -8.93 -15.71 20.20
C ALA A 90 -8.34 -14.37 20.66
N THR A 91 -7.26 -13.94 20.03
CA THR A 91 -6.56 -12.70 20.39
C THR A 91 -6.36 -11.78 19.19
N LEU A 92 -6.43 -10.47 19.45
CA LEU A 92 -5.98 -9.44 18.53
C LEU A 92 -5.02 -8.50 19.25
N TRP A 93 -3.77 -8.55 18.85
CA TRP A 93 -2.75 -7.63 19.35
C TRP A 93 -2.77 -6.34 18.51
N MET A 94 -2.89 -5.19 19.16
CA MET A 94 -2.82 -3.86 18.55
C MET A 94 -1.45 -3.26 18.88
N SER A 95 -0.63 -3.01 17.86
CA SER A 95 0.76 -2.64 18.04
C SER A 95 1.20 -1.57 17.05
N TYR A 96 2.45 -1.13 17.14
CA TYR A 96 3.03 -0.15 16.23
C TYR A 96 4.40 -0.61 15.75
N LEU A 97 4.80 -0.11 14.57
CA LEU A 97 6.09 -0.34 13.94
C LEU A 97 6.68 1.02 13.55
N ASP A 98 7.43 1.64 14.46
CA ASP A 98 8.05 2.96 14.25
C ASP A 98 9.19 2.88 13.22
N ARG A 99 9.96 1.80 13.28
CA ARG A 99 11.07 1.52 12.34
C ARG A 99 10.81 0.22 11.59
N ASP A 100 11.41 0.11 10.42
CA ASP A 100 11.28 -1.10 9.60
C ASP A 100 11.79 -2.35 10.34
N ASP A 101 12.86 -2.23 11.14
CA ASP A 101 13.43 -3.32 11.93
C ASP A 101 12.57 -3.76 13.13
N ASP A 102 11.57 -2.99 13.51
CA ASP A 102 10.64 -3.34 14.59
C ASP A 102 9.87 -4.63 14.33
N VAL A 103 9.79 -5.07 13.08
CA VAL A 103 9.21 -6.35 12.68
C VAL A 103 9.92 -7.54 13.34
N MET A 104 11.17 -7.39 13.73
CA MET A 104 11.94 -8.45 14.41
C MET A 104 11.35 -8.85 15.75
N ARG A 105 10.58 -7.96 16.41
CA ARG A 105 9.80 -8.28 17.63
C ARG A 105 8.79 -9.41 17.44
N TYR A 106 8.39 -9.66 16.19
CA TYR A 106 7.44 -10.73 15.85
C TYR A 106 8.11 -12.03 15.40
N GLN A 107 9.44 -12.10 15.52
CA GLN A 107 10.17 -13.34 15.23
C GLN A 107 9.65 -14.48 16.11
N GLY A 108 9.34 -15.61 15.49
CA GLY A 108 8.76 -16.76 16.18
C GLY A 108 7.24 -16.73 16.37
N GLN A 109 6.61 -15.58 16.22
CA GLN A 109 5.14 -15.46 16.33
C GLN A 109 4.42 -15.91 15.06
N ALA A 110 3.13 -16.22 15.19
CA ALA A 110 2.28 -16.69 14.12
C ALA A 110 0.91 -16.00 14.19
N PHE A 111 0.44 -15.51 13.04
CA PHE A 111 -0.85 -14.85 12.93
C PHE A 111 -1.63 -15.43 11.76
N ASN A 112 -2.96 -15.52 11.88
CA ASN A 112 -3.83 -15.84 10.75
C ASN A 112 -4.29 -14.58 10.01
N TRP A 113 -4.26 -13.43 10.67
CA TRP A 113 -4.65 -12.14 10.10
C TRP A 113 -3.68 -11.04 10.54
N ILE A 114 -3.22 -10.22 9.61
CA ILE A 114 -2.36 -9.07 9.87
C ILE A 114 -2.91 -7.86 9.15
N GLY A 115 -3.21 -6.80 9.90
CA GLY A 115 -3.67 -5.51 9.38
C GLY A 115 -2.60 -4.42 9.49
N PHE A 116 -2.39 -3.68 8.40
CA PHE A 116 -1.57 -2.47 8.35
C PHE A 116 -2.48 -1.28 8.05
N ASP A 117 -2.68 -0.40 9.02
CA ASP A 117 -3.44 0.82 8.79
C ASP A 117 -2.49 1.96 8.39
N GLU A 118 -2.84 2.69 7.32
CA GLU A 118 -2.03 3.71 6.65
C GLU A 118 -0.70 3.15 6.09
N LEU A 119 -0.79 2.17 5.21
CA LEU A 119 0.37 1.44 4.67
C LEU A 119 1.44 2.32 4.02
N THR A 120 1.08 3.47 3.45
CA THR A 120 2.04 4.42 2.86
C THR A 120 2.94 5.13 3.88
N GLN A 121 2.69 4.97 5.17
CA GLN A 121 3.57 5.51 6.21
C GLN A 121 4.89 4.74 6.34
N TRP A 122 4.99 3.51 5.83
CA TRP A 122 6.25 2.77 5.80
C TRP A 122 7.02 3.07 4.51
N PRO A 123 8.26 3.62 4.62
CA PRO A 123 9.04 4.05 3.45
C PRO A 123 9.40 2.90 2.50
N THR A 124 9.54 1.69 3.05
CA THR A 124 9.96 0.50 2.28
C THR A 124 8.92 -0.63 2.37
N PRO A 125 8.87 -1.54 1.40
CA PRO A 125 8.02 -2.73 1.46
C PRO A 125 8.51 -3.79 2.47
N TYR A 126 9.64 -3.58 3.13
CA TYR A 126 10.26 -4.57 4.02
C TYR A 126 9.34 -5.01 5.17
N PRO A 127 8.70 -4.11 5.94
CA PRO A 127 7.79 -4.52 7.02
C PRO A 127 6.62 -5.38 6.52
N TRP A 128 6.00 -4.99 5.42
CA TRP A 128 4.92 -5.75 4.78
C TRP A 128 5.38 -7.15 4.36
N ASN A 129 6.50 -7.24 3.66
CA ASN A 129 7.04 -8.50 3.16
C ASN A 129 7.51 -9.43 4.30
N TYR A 130 8.17 -8.86 5.33
CA TYR A 130 8.59 -9.63 6.50
C TYR A 130 7.39 -10.20 7.24
N MET A 131 6.37 -9.38 7.53
CA MET A 131 5.19 -9.79 8.28
C MET A 131 4.37 -10.85 7.53
N ARG A 132 4.40 -10.88 6.19
CA ARG A 132 3.83 -11.99 5.41
C ARG A 132 4.41 -13.34 5.83
N SER A 133 5.69 -13.42 6.18
CA SER A 133 6.32 -14.66 6.65
C SER A 133 5.79 -15.12 8.04
N ARG A 134 5.07 -14.25 8.73
CA ARG A 134 4.41 -14.56 10.02
C ARG A 134 2.98 -15.06 9.84
N LEU A 135 2.44 -15.01 8.62
CA LEU A 135 1.13 -15.62 8.31
C LEU A 135 1.24 -17.14 8.34
N ARG A 136 0.77 -17.72 9.40
CA ARG A 136 0.69 -19.18 9.55
C ARG A 136 -0.33 -19.55 10.61
N THR A 137 -0.94 -20.70 10.46
CA THR A 137 -1.87 -21.29 11.43
C THR A 137 -1.76 -22.81 11.38
N THR A 138 -2.37 -23.50 12.33
CA THR A 138 -2.45 -24.96 12.28
C THR A 138 -3.40 -25.40 11.17
N LYS A 139 -3.11 -26.55 10.56
CA LYS A 139 -3.90 -27.08 9.44
C LYS A 139 -5.38 -27.24 9.76
N ASP A 140 -5.68 -27.57 10.99
CA ASP A 140 -7.05 -27.88 11.45
C ASP A 140 -7.81 -26.68 12.00
N SER A 141 -7.21 -25.49 11.97
CA SER A 141 -7.85 -24.27 12.51
C SER A 141 -9.05 -23.79 11.68
N GLY A 142 -9.10 -24.11 10.39
CA GLY A 142 -10.12 -23.60 9.46
C GLY A 142 -9.98 -22.09 9.17
N LEU A 143 -8.90 -21.44 9.65
CA LEU A 143 -8.69 -20.01 9.48
C LEU A 143 -7.97 -19.67 8.17
N PRO A 144 -8.41 -18.65 7.45
CA PRO A 144 -7.66 -18.12 6.32
C PRO A 144 -6.39 -17.39 6.79
N LEU A 145 -5.46 -17.18 5.86
CA LEU A 145 -4.26 -16.39 6.07
C LEU A 145 -4.36 -15.10 5.26
N TYR A 146 -4.63 -13.97 5.94
CA TYR A 146 -4.90 -12.70 5.28
C TYR A 146 -3.99 -11.59 5.77
N MET A 147 -3.52 -10.79 4.81
CA MET A 147 -2.99 -9.46 5.05
C MET A 147 -3.98 -8.42 4.55
N ARG A 148 -4.24 -7.43 5.37
CA ARG A 148 -5.13 -6.32 5.08
C ARG A 148 -4.39 -5.01 5.24
N ALA A 149 -4.63 -4.08 4.34
CA ALA A 149 -4.07 -2.74 4.44
C ALA A 149 -5.13 -1.69 4.17
N THR A 150 -4.97 -0.55 4.81
CA THR A 150 -5.64 0.69 4.41
C THR A 150 -4.60 1.75 4.09
N SER A 151 -4.93 2.70 3.23
CA SER A 151 -4.09 3.89 3.01
C SER A 151 -4.81 4.98 2.25
N ASN A 152 -4.30 6.20 2.43
CA ASN A 152 -4.48 7.27 1.46
C ASN A 152 -3.26 7.29 0.51
N PRO A 153 -3.39 7.87 -0.70
CA PRO A 153 -2.21 8.22 -1.50
C PRO A 153 -1.33 9.24 -0.75
N GLY A 154 -0.07 9.32 -1.12
CA GLY A 154 0.93 10.16 -0.45
C GLY A 154 1.70 9.44 0.66
N GLY A 155 2.59 10.18 1.34
CA GLY A 155 3.48 9.63 2.36
C GLY A 155 4.71 8.92 1.80
N PRO A 156 5.66 8.56 2.69
CA PRO A 156 6.99 8.09 2.28
C PRO A 156 6.96 6.76 1.51
N GLY A 157 5.95 5.93 1.71
CA GLY A 157 5.79 4.63 1.04
C GLY A 157 4.90 4.66 -0.19
N HIS A 158 4.40 5.83 -0.60
CA HIS A 158 3.46 5.97 -1.70
C HIS A 158 3.84 5.15 -2.95
N GLN A 159 5.08 5.29 -3.40
CA GLN A 159 5.55 4.69 -4.66
C GLN A 159 5.52 3.16 -4.62
N TRP A 160 6.01 2.54 -3.55
CA TRP A 160 6.01 1.08 -3.48
C TRP A 160 4.59 0.52 -3.29
N VAL A 161 3.72 1.22 -2.55
CA VAL A 161 2.32 0.81 -2.39
C VAL A 161 1.58 0.90 -3.73
N LYS A 162 1.79 2.00 -4.48
CA LYS A 162 1.22 2.18 -5.81
C LYS A 162 1.65 1.07 -6.76
N LYS A 163 2.96 0.80 -6.89
CA LYS A 163 3.50 -0.28 -7.71
C LYS A 163 2.99 -1.66 -7.30
N THR A 164 2.75 -1.87 -6.00
CA THR A 164 2.31 -3.17 -5.48
C THR A 164 0.83 -3.43 -5.69
N PHE A 165 -0.03 -2.42 -5.52
CA PHE A 165 -1.47 -2.62 -5.44
C PHE A 165 -2.29 -1.89 -6.52
N ILE A 166 -1.83 -0.73 -7.00
CA ILE A 166 -2.61 0.12 -7.91
C ILE A 166 -2.28 -0.17 -9.37
N ASP A 167 -0.99 -0.08 -9.73
CA ASP A 167 -0.53 -0.19 -11.12
C ASP A 167 -0.75 -1.58 -11.77
N PRO A 168 -0.71 -2.72 -11.03
CA PRO A 168 -0.75 -4.04 -11.67
C PRO A 168 -2.09 -4.43 -12.28
N ALA A 169 -3.21 -3.84 -11.86
CA ALA A 169 -4.54 -4.20 -12.34
C ALA A 169 -5.56 -3.07 -12.19
N GLU A 170 -6.66 -3.20 -12.93
CA GLU A 170 -7.82 -2.33 -12.72
C GLU A 170 -8.36 -2.45 -11.29
N HIS A 171 -8.90 -1.35 -10.78
CA HIS A 171 -9.51 -1.29 -9.46
C HIS A 171 -10.62 -2.34 -9.29
N ASN A 172 -10.77 -2.86 -8.09
CA ASN A 172 -11.73 -3.92 -7.72
C ASN A 172 -11.50 -5.28 -8.43
N LYS A 173 -10.45 -5.43 -9.24
CA LYS A 173 -10.10 -6.70 -9.86
C LYS A 173 -9.10 -7.47 -8.99
N SER A 174 -9.32 -8.78 -8.89
CA SER A 174 -8.38 -9.71 -8.28
C SER A 174 -7.29 -10.07 -9.29
N TYR A 175 -6.03 -10.03 -8.89
CA TYR A 175 -4.89 -10.37 -9.74
C TYR A 175 -3.85 -11.19 -8.96
N TRP A 176 -2.99 -11.92 -9.69
CA TRP A 176 -1.89 -12.64 -9.10
C TRP A 176 -0.79 -11.68 -8.66
N ALA A 177 -0.26 -11.89 -7.46
CA ALA A 177 0.79 -11.03 -6.92
C ALA A 177 2.01 -10.99 -7.84
N THR A 178 2.49 -9.78 -8.10
CA THR A 178 3.68 -9.51 -8.89
C THR A 178 4.83 -9.06 -8.01
N ASP A 179 6.04 -9.35 -8.44
CA ASP A 179 7.26 -8.78 -7.88
C ASP A 179 7.32 -7.28 -8.23
N ILE A 180 7.72 -6.47 -7.25
CA ILE A 180 7.67 -5.00 -7.38
C ILE A 180 8.70 -4.42 -8.35
N ASP A 181 9.80 -5.14 -8.55
CA ASP A 181 10.92 -4.67 -9.37
C ASP A 181 10.80 -5.17 -10.81
N SER A 182 10.50 -6.47 -10.99
CA SER A 182 10.40 -7.08 -12.32
C SER A 182 8.99 -7.00 -12.93
N GLY A 183 7.94 -6.78 -12.11
CA GLY A 183 6.54 -6.85 -12.55
C GLY A 183 6.04 -8.27 -12.87
N GLU A 184 6.89 -9.27 -12.74
CA GLU A 184 6.53 -10.66 -13.04
C GLU A 184 5.65 -11.27 -11.93
N VAL A 185 4.74 -12.18 -12.31
CA VAL A 185 3.92 -12.93 -11.35
C VAL A 185 4.81 -13.80 -10.46
N ILE A 186 4.69 -13.63 -9.15
CA ILE A 186 5.42 -14.45 -8.17
C ILE A 186 4.87 -15.87 -8.18
N ARG A 187 5.77 -16.85 -8.37
CA ARG A 187 5.42 -18.26 -8.55
C ARG A 187 6.12 -19.15 -7.54
N TRP A 188 5.55 -20.34 -7.34
CA TRP A 188 6.21 -21.39 -6.58
C TRP A 188 7.54 -21.77 -7.23
N PRO A 189 8.64 -21.85 -6.42
CA PRO A 189 9.97 -22.07 -6.94
C PRO A 189 10.15 -23.48 -7.48
N ARG A 190 11.21 -23.64 -8.28
CA ARG A 190 11.61 -24.94 -8.81
C ARG A 190 11.82 -25.96 -7.69
N GLY A 191 11.35 -27.18 -7.91
CA GLY A 191 11.43 -28.30 -6.96
C GLY A 191 10.28 -28.33 -5.92
N HIS A 192 9.37 -27.37 -5.93
CA HIS A 192 8.15 -27.43 -5.12
C HIS A 192 7.06 -28.24 -5.82
N SER A 193 6.17 -28.92 -5.06
CA SER A 193 5.05 -29.69 -5.62
C SER A 193 4.08 -28.87 -6.48
N ARG A 194 4.07 -27.56 -6.30
CA ARG A 194 3.27 -26.58 -7.06
C ARG A 194 4.15 -25.69 -7.96
N GLU A 195 5.29 -26.17 -8.40
CA GLU A 195 6.24 -25.42 -9.23
C GLU A 195 5.53 -24.71 -10.39
N GLY A 196 5.85 -23.42 -10.57
CA GLY A 196 5.31 -22.59 -11.63
C GLY A 196 3.89 -22.04 -11.40
N GLU A 197 3.13 -22.54 -10.42
CA GLU A 197 1.83 -21.96 -10.08
C GLU A 197 2.02 -20.59 -9.40
N PRO A 198 1.10 -19.61 -9.61
CA PRO A 198 1.10 -18.34 -8.88
C PRO A 198 0.96 -18.54 -7.37
N LEU A 199 1.65 -17.70 -6.57
CA LEU A 199 1.64 -17.87 -5.11
C LEU A 199 0.33 -17.47 -4.45
N PHE A 200 -0.14 -16.25 -4.67
CA PHE A 200 -1.33 -15.68 -4.01
C PHE A 200 -1.91 -14.52 -4.80
N LYS A 201 -3.14 -14.13 -4.42
CA LYS A 201 -3.87 -13.03 -5.07
C LYS A 201 -3.82 -11.76 -4.25
N ARG A 202 -3.83 -10.64 -4.98
CA ARG A 202 -3.98 -9.27 -4.48
C ARG A 202 -5.24 -8.63 -5.03
N LYS A 203 -5.70 -7.58 -4.33
CA LYS A 203 -6.78 -6.72 -4.77
C LYS A 203 -6.62 -5.32 -4.20
N PHE A 204 -6.91 -4.33 -5.01
CA PHE A 204 -7.10 -2.96 -4.57
C PHE A 204 -8.58 -2.58 -4.64
N ILE A 205 -9.08 -1.97 -3.57
CA ILE A 205 -10.45 -1.48 -3.47
C ILE A 205 -10.37 0.04 -3.22
N PRO A 206 -10.77 0.88 -4.18
CA PRO A 206 -10.79 2.32 -3.99
C PRO A 206 -11.91 2.72 -3.04
N ALA A 207 -11.64 3.74 -2.22
CA ALA A 207 -12.59 4.37 -1.33
C ALA A 207 -12.63 5.87 -1.58
N THR A 208 -13.81 6.45 -1.55
CA THR A 208 -14.03 7.88 -1.62
C THR A 208 -14.76 8.38 -0.38
N LEU A 209 -14.74 9.70 -0.15
CA LEU A 209 -15.54 10.32 0.92
C LEU A 209 -17.04 9.99 0.76
N PHE A 210 -17.51 9.93 -0.48
CA PHE A 210 -18.94 9.72 -0.80
C PHE A 210 -19.41 8.28 -0.51
N ASP A 211 -18.48 7.35 -0.27
CA ASP A 211 -18.81 6.00 0.19
C ASP A 211 -19.12 5.93 1.69
N ASN A 212 -19.01 7.06 2.40
CA ASN A 212 -19.27 7.17 3.83
C ASN A 212 -20.36 8.23 4.13
N PRO A 213 -21.63 7.83 4.19
CA PRO A 213 -22.74 8.75 4.42
C PRO A 213 -22.62 9.55 5.73
N TYR A 214 -21.95 8.99 6.76
CA TYR A 214 -21.76 9.67 8.04
C TYR A 214 -20.88 10.93 7.97
N LEU A 215 -20.11 11.11 6.90
CA LEU A 215 -19.24 12.28 6.70
C LEU A 215 -19.60 13.08 5.46
N SER A 216 -20.32 12.49 4.50
CA SER A 216 -20.71 13.19 3.27
C SER A 216 -22.01 14.00 3.42
N ASP A 217 -22.90 13.60 4.34
CA ASP A 217 -24.25 14.14 4.41
C ASP A 217 -24.33 15.60 4.86
N ASP A 218 -23.41 16.09 5.69
CA ASP A 218 -23.40 17.47 6.15
C ASP A 218 -22.57 18.44 5.30
N GLY A 219 -21.73 17.88 4.39
CA GLY A 219 -20.84 18.64 3.50
C GLY A 219 -19.69 19.40 4.19
N MET A 220 -19.67 19.47 5.51
CA MET A 220 -18.65 20.25 6.24
C MET A 220 -17.26 19.65 6.09
N TYR A 221 -17.16 18.32 6.15
CA TYR A 221 -15.88 17.64 5.97
C TYR A 221 -15.35 17.79 4.53
N GLU A 222 -16.23 17.72 3.54
CA GLU A 222 -15.89 17.98 2.15
C GLU A 222 -15.37 19.42 1.96
N ALA A 223 -16.07 20.41 2.53
CA ALA A 223 -15.66 21.82 2.47
C ALA A 223 -14.26 22.03 3.08
N ASN A 224 -13.95 21.35 4.19
CA ASN A 224 -12.63 21.39 4.80
C ASN A 224 -11.56 20.82 3.86
N LEU A 225 -11.82 19.70 3.20
CA LEU A 225 -10.89 19.13 2.23
C LEU A 225 -10.72 20.00 0.98
N LEU A 226 -11.79 20.61 0.49
CA LEU A 226 -11.76 21.55 -0.64
C LEU A 226 -10.93 22.81 -0.35
N SER A 227 -10.81 23.23 0.91
CA SER A 227 -10.00 24.38 1.32
C SER A 227 -8.49 24.11 1.33
N LEU A 228 -8.07 22.86 1.19
CA LEU A 228 -6.66 22.47 1.18
C LEU A 228 -5.97 22.89 -0.14
N PRO A 229 -4.63 23.07 -0.13
CA PRO A 229 -3.84 23.20 -1.37
C PRO A 229 -4.14 22.09 -2.36
N GLU A 230 -4.04 22.39 -3.65
CA GLU A 230 -4.45 21.47 -4.73
C GLU A 230 -3.86 20.07 -4.60
N HIS A 231 -2.57 19.93 -4.29
CA HIS A 231 -1.92 18.63 -4.14
C HIS A 231 -2.52 17.81 -2.98
N GLN A 232 -2.81 18.45 -1.82
CA GLN A 232 -3.44 17.79 -0.69
C GLN A 232 -4.92 17.46 -0.97
N ARG A 233 -5.63 18.32 -1.70
CA ARG A 233 -7.00 18.07 -2.13
C ARG A 233 -7.06 16.85 -3.05
N ARG A 234 -6.19 16.76 -4.05
CA ARG A 234 -6.08 15.57 -4.92
C ARG A 234 -5.79 14.31 -4.13
N GLN A 235 -4.89 14.40 -3.15
CA GLN A 235 -4.53 13.29 -2.27
C GLN A 235 -5.70 12.85 -1.38
N LEU A 236 -6.29 13.78 -0.64
CA LEU A 236 -7.20 13.47 0.46
C LEU A 236 -8.67 13.45 0.04
N LEU A 237 -9.09 14.27 -0.91
CA LEU A 237 -10.47 14.29 -1.39
C LEU A 237 -10.67 13.38 -2.60
N GLU A 238 -9.77 13.44 -3.59
CA GLU A 238 -9.91 12.70 -4.83
C GLU A 238 -9.33 11.28 -4.73
N GLY A 239 -8.44 11.04 -3.74
CA GLY A 239 -7.77 9.76 -3.59
C GLY A 239 -6.84 9.41 -4.77
N ASP A 240 -6.26 10.44 -5.37
CA ASP A 240 -5.46 10.32 -6.59
C ASP A 240 -4.08 9.70 -6.30
N TRP A 241 -3.83 8.53 -6.85
CA TRP A 241 -2.56 7.82 -6.72
C TRP A 241 -1.50 8.27 -7.73
N ASP A 242 -1.82 9.18 -8.64
CA ASP A 242 -0.86 9.76 -9.60
C ASP A 242 -0.22 11.06 -9.10
N ILE A 243 -0.46 11.42 -7.83
CA ILE A 243 0.25 12.53 -7.19
C ILE A 243 1.69 12.13 -6.86
N ASN A 244 2.61 13.03 -7.09
CA ASN A 244 4.02 12.86 -6.76
C ASN A 244 4.41 13.80 -5.60
N GLU A 245 4.17 13.39 -4.35
CA GLU A 245 4.71 14.08 -3.18
C GLU A 245 6.23 13.97 -3.16
N GLY A 246 6.90 15.10 -3.04
CA GLY A 246 8.37 15.17 -3.06
C GLY A 246 9.01 15.03 -4.43
N ALA A 247 8.22 15.02 -5.51
CA ALA A 247 8.77 15.13 -6.85
C ALA A 247 9.44 16.49 -7.06
N ALA A 248 10.59 16.50 -7.73
CA ALA A 248 11.25 17.73 -8.15
C ALA A 248 10.36 18.59 -9.07
N PHE A 249 9.36 17.97 -9.69
CA PHE A 249 8.36 18.59 -10.56
C PHE A 249 6.96 18.17 -10.12
N PRO A 250 6.37 18.81 -9.10
CA PRO A 250 5.04 18.45 -8.59
C PRO A 250 3.92 18.69 -9.63
N GLU A 251 4.16 19.57 -10.61
CA GLU A 251 3.24 19.87 -11.71
C GLU A 251 3.24 18.77 -12.79
N PHE A 252 4.14 17.78 -12.72
CA PHE A 252 4.22 16.72 -13.71
C PHE A 252 2.91 15.91 -13.73
N ASN A 253 2.27 15.89 -14.89
CA ASN A 253 1.04 15.14 -15.13
C ASN A 253 1.20 14.33 -16.42
N ARG A 254 1.11 13.01 -16.31
CA ARG A 254 1.29 12.11 -17.46
C ARG A 254 0.36 12.42 -18.63
N ARG A 255 -0.88 12.86 -18.36
CA ARG A 255 -1.85 13.21 -19.43
C ARG A 255 -1.48 14.45 -20.21
N ILE A 256 -0.66 15.33 -19.63
CA ILE A 256 -0.23 16.61 -20.22
C ILE A 256 1.19 16.50 -20.76
N HIS A 257 2.08 15.87 -19.98
CA HIS A 257 3.53 15.93 -20.21
C HIS A 257 4.08 14.66 -20.88
N VAL A 258 3.31 13.57 -20.95
CA VAL A 258 3.70 12.38 -21.72
C VAL A 258 2.94 12.37 -23.04
N VAL A 259 3.71 12.37 -24.13
CA VAL A 259 3.18 12.33 -25.49
C VAL A 259 3.39 10.95 -26.09
N GLU A 260 2.62 10.61 -27.11
CA GLU A 260 2.84 9.38 -27.86
C GLU A 260 4.26 9.37 -28.45
N PRO A 261 4.94 8.20 -28.45
CA PRO A 261 6.28 8.07 -29.00
C PRO A 261 6.34 8.52 -30.47
N PHE A 262 7.38 9.28 -30.81
CA PHE A 262 7.66 9.72 -32.17
C PHE A 262 9.16 9.75 -32.43
N ASP A 263 9.56 9.69 -33.68
CA ASP A 263 10.95 9.77 -34.07
C ASP A 263 11.51 11.18 -33.90
N ILE A 264 12.57 11.35 -33.13
CA ILE A 264 13.22 12.64 -32.90
C ILE A 264 14.01 13.04 -34.15
N PRO A 265 13.64 14.15 -34.84
CA PRO A 265 14.33 14.59 -36.04
C PRO A 265 15.84 14.79 -35.83
N GLY A 266 16.63 14.43 -36.81
CA GLY A 266 18.10 14.57 -36.74
C GLY A 266 18.59 16.01 -36.62
N SER A 267 17.77 16.99 -37.03
CA SER A 267 18.07 18.43 -36.96
C SER A 267 17.86 19.05 -35.58
N TRP A 268 17.19 18.33 -34.64
CA TRP A 268 16.99 18.83 -33.29
C TRP A 268 18.27 18.73 -32.45
N THR A 269 18.49 19.76 -31.63
CA THR A 269 19.60 19.73 -30.67
C THR A 269 19.34 18.63 -29.64
N LYS A 270 20.31 17.72 -29.49
CA LYS A 270 20.25 16.61 -28.54
C LYS A 270 21.38 16.71 -27.55
N PHE A 271 21.08 16.41 -26.30
CA PHE A 271 22.06 16.32 -25.20
C PHE A 271 21.63 15.30 -24.18
N ARG A 272 22.47 15.01 -23.22
CA ARG A 272 22.19 14.11 -22.11
C ARG A 272 22.74 14.67 -20.80
N ALA A 273 22.10 14.29 -19.71
CA ALA A 273 22.56 14.57 -18.36
C ALA A 273 22.73 13.24 -17.61
N CYS A 274 23.72 13.18 -16.75
CA CYS A 274 24.02 12.02 -15.95
C CYS A 274 24.26 12.44 -14.49
N ASP A 275 23.59 11.76 -13.56
CA ASP A 275 23.86 11.83 -12.12
C ASP A 275 24.40 10.46 -11.71
N TYR A 276 25.70 10.40 -11.43
CA TYR A 276 26.41 9.16 -11.16
C TYR A 276 26.43 8.81 -9.68
N GLY A 277 26.02 7.58 -9.34
CA GLY A 277 26.14 7.02 -8.01
C GLY A 277 26.47 5.52 -8.05
N TYR A 278 27.58 5.08 -7.48
CA TYR A 278 27.92 3.65 -7.41
C TYR A 278 27.10 2.93 -6.33
N GLY A 279 27.06 3.48 -5.12
CA GLY A 279 26.31 2.95 -3.98
C GLY A 279 24.83 3.36 -3.95
N SER A 280 24.47 4.37 -4.73
CA SER A 280 23.10 4.81 -5.02
C SER A 280 22.78 4.52 -6.49
N HIS A 281 21.59 4.94 -6.92
CA HIS A 281 21.25 4.81 -8.34
C HIS A 281 21.96 5.88 -9.18
N THR A 282 22.39 5.48 -10.39
CA THR A 282 22.81 6.37 -11.45
C THR A 282 21.64 6.63 -12.39
N GLY A 283 21.32 7.89 -12.61
CA GLY A 283 20.32 8.32 -13.60
C GLY A 283 20.99 8.94 -14.82
N VAL A 284 20.60 8.51 -16.01
CA VAL A 284 21.00 9.16 -17.27
C VAL A 284 19.75 9.45 -18.07
N VAL A 285 19.62 10.70 -18.55
CA VAL A 285 18.46 11.17 -19.30
C VAL A 285 18.91 11.81 -20.59
N TRP A 286 18.27 11.44 -21.72
CA TRP A 286 18.52 12.01 -23.06
C TRP A 286 17.41 12.97 -23.42
N PHE A 287 17.80 14.14 -23.86
CA PHE A 287 16.92 15.24 -24.20
C PHE A 287 17.06 15.64 -25.67
N ALA A 288 15.97 16.13 -26.23
CA ALA A 288 15.94 16.85 -27.48
C ALA A 288 15.20 18.19 -27.32
N ILE A 289 15.66 19.23 -27.98
CA ILE A 289 14.97 20.53 -28.00
C ILE A 289 14.26 20.67 -29.35
N SER A 290 12.94 20.86 -29.32
CA SER A 290 12.14 21.10 -30.51
C SER A 290 12.35 22.51 -31.05
N PRO A 291 11.98 22.81 -32.31
CA PRO A 291 11.98 24.17 -32.86
C PRO A 291 11.08 25.16 -32.09
N ALA A 292 10.10 24.65 -31.34
CA ALA A 292 9.24 25.44 -30.48
C ALA A 292 9.81 25.58 -29.04
N GLU A 293 11.10 25.30 -28.85
CA GLU A 293 11.83 25.38 -27.56
C GLU A 293 11.28 24.43 -26.48
N GLN A 294 10.56 23.37 -26.86
CA GLN A 294 10.09 22.36 -25.94
C GLN A 294 11.21 21.35 -25.65
N LEU A 295 11.40 21.03 -24.38
CA LEU A 295 12.33 20.00 -23.95
C LEU A 295 11.62 18.63 -23.96
N ILE A 296 12.10 17.71 -24.77
CA ILE A 296 11.57 16.36 -24.92
C ILE A 296 12.55 15.37 -24.33
N VAL A 297 12.11 14.61 -23.33
CA VAL A 297 12.84 13.43 -22.81
C VAL A 297 12.46 12.24 -23.69
N TYR A 298 13.42 11.62 -24.33
CA TYR A 298 13.14 10.53 -25.28
C TYR A 298 13.81 9.19 -24.91
N ARG A 299 14.75 9.20 -23.97
CA ARG A 299 15.39 8.00 -23.42
C ARG A 299 15.81 8.26 -21.98
N GLU A 300 15.69 7.27 -21.14
CA GLU A 300 16.22 7.26 -19.78
C GLU A 300 16.95 5.94 -19.47
N MET A 301 17.90 6.01 -18.54
CA MET A 301 18.56 4.86 -17.95
C MET A 301 18.63 5.07 -16.44
N TYR A 302 18.26 4.04 -15.68
CA TYR A 302 18.30 4.07 -14.22
C TYR A 302 18.91 2.77 -13.71
N VAL A 303 20.17 2.82 -13.26
CA VAL A 303 20.97 1.65 -12.90
C VAL A 303 21.68 1.85 -11.56
N SER A 304 22.12 0.78 -10.92
CA SER A 304 22.90 0.84 -9.68
C SER A 304 24.05 -0.17 -9.71
N LYS A 305 25.08 0.07 -8.92
CA LYS A 305 26.28 -0.79 -8.80
C LYS A 305 27.03 -1.00 -10.13
N VAL A 306 27.00 -0.01 -11.01
CA VAL A 306 27.68 0.02 -12.30
C VAL A 306 28.92 0.86 -12.17
N THR A 307 30.07 0.35 -12.64
CA THR A 307 31.30 1.14 -12.66
C THR A 307 31.23 2.27 -13.69
N ALA A 308 32.05 3.30 -13.55
CA ALA A 308 32.07 4.41 -14.50
C ALA A 308 32.42 3.96 -15.93
N THR A 309 33.24 2.93 -16.07
CA THR A 309 33.62 2.38 -17.38
C THR A 309 32.43 1.64 -18.00
N ASP A 310 31.79 0.75 -17.27
CA ASP A 310 30.61 0.01 -17.75
C ASP A 310 29.46 0.97 -18.08
N LEU A 311 29.28 2.03 -17.27
CA LEU A 311 28.29 3.05 -17.55
C LEU A 311 28.58 3.81 -18.86
N ALA A 312 29.84 4.11 -19.13
CA ALA A 312 30.22 4.78 -20.37
C ALA A 312 29.87 3.91 -21.60
N ASP A 313 30.11 2.61 -21.53
CA ASP A 313 29.75 1.67 -22.60
C ASP A 313 28.22 1.61 -22.79
N MET A 314 27.46 1.50 -21.71
CA MET A 314 25.99 1.50 -21.74
C MET A 314 25.38 2.81 -22.30
N ILE A 315 26.07 3.94 -22.12
CA ILE A 315 25.64 5.25 -22.66
C ILE A 315 25.90 5.35 -24.16
N LEU A 316 26.94 4.65 -24.67
CA LEU A 316 27.34 4.71 -26.07
C LEU A 316 26.55 3.73 -26.97
N GLU A 317 25.92 2.71 -26.38
CA GLU A 317 24.94 1.85 -27.05
C GLU A 317 23.59 2.59 -27.25
#